data_b5a4a5ea58a8c4cb315f98d3672eee2f
#
_entry.id   b5a4a5ea58a8c4cb315f98d3672eee2f
#
_cell.length_a   1.000
_cell.length_b   1.000
_cell.length_c   1.000
_cell.angle_alpha   90.00
_cell.angle_beta   90.00
_cell.angle_gamma   90.00
#
_symmetry.space_group_name_H-M   'P 1'
#
loop_
_entity.id
_entity.type
_entity.pdbx_description
1 polymer ?
#
loop_
_entity_poly.entity_id
_entity_poly.type
_entity_poly.pdbx_seq_one_letter_code
_entity_poly.pdbx_strand_id
1 'polypeptide(L)'
;TISNYLIKTDKVAAFDSELSLIKKHGYDINMWLPNPYYLGFRNQKTKIKKSEVLMTSRLDGSNETIVKRIIDDSIEAERSGLKGRAYFDARWKDPGDAKVSGYTFYDKSIHRAAQKLLKENRIKVILNDDATLFQANESPDAALYCGWYSLAKYIDAFTWTKGSVGFHIASSECTTLRDKTSQVWCKKMLDKGIAATIGPVGEPYVQSFPIPEIFFDFLTEGYLTLAESYIISLPYLSWKMVLVGD
;
A
#
# COMPACT_ATOMS: atom_id res chain seq x y z
N THR A 1 11.95 -11.85 0.94
CA THR A 1 12.21 -12.01 2.38
C THR A 1 13.63 -12.46 2.61
N ILE A 2 14.33 -11.88 3.57
CA ILE A 2 15.72 -12.23 3.91
C ILE A 2 15.69 -13.32 4.97
N SER A 3 15.88 -14.58 4.54
CA SER A 3 15.72 -15.75 5.39
C SER A 3 16.78 -15.91 6.49
N ASN A 4 17.94 -15.30 6.37
CA ASN A 4 19.03 -15.43 7.34
C ASN A 4 18.74 -14.82 8.71
N TYR A 5 17.65 -14.07 8.81
CA TYR A 5 17.28 -13.34 10.02
C TYR A 5 16.10 -13.98 10.77
N LEU A 6 15.74 -15.17 10.37
CA LEU A 6 14.59 -15.94 10.87
C LEU A 6 14.79 -16.55 12.25
N ILE A 7 15.64 -16.15 13.09
CA ILE A 7 16.03 -17.09 14.13
C ILE A 7 15.35 -16.75 15.42
N LYS A 8 14.80 -16.49 16.11
CA LYS A 8 14.33 -16.41 17.51
C LYS A 8 13.41 -15.25 17.84
N THR A 9 13.40 -14.26 17.03
CA THR A 9 12.53 -13.10 17.13
C THR A 9 12.05 -12.79 15.73
N ASP A 10 11.12 -11.88 15.56
CA ASP A 10 10.64 -11.49 14.23
C ASP A 10 11.69 -10.67 13.47
N LYS A 11 12.79 -11.34 13.10
CA LYS A 11 13.92 -10.78 12.35
C LYS A 11 13.78 -11.02 10.86
N VAL A 12 12.58 -10.77 10.33
CA VAL A 12 12.26 -10.97 8.92
C VAL A 12 11.84 -9.66 8.32
N ALA A 13 12.59 -9.22 7.32
CA ALA A 13 12.23 -8.06 6.52
C ALA A 13 12.03 -8.43 5.05
N ALA A 14 11.26 -7.66 4.33
CA ALA A 14 11.19 -7.73 2.88
C ALA A 14 12.54 -7.31 2.28
N PHE A 15 12.97 -8.00 1.23
CA PHE A 15 14.22 -7.66 0.53
C PHE A 15 14.23 -6.19 0.10
N ASP A 16 13.11 -5.69 -0.41
CA ASP A 16 12.97 -4.29 -0.85
C ASP A 16 13.15 -3.31 0.30
N SER A 17 12.65 -3.64 1.48
CA SER A 17 12.80 -2.80 2.66
C SER A 17 14.25 -2.74 3.14
N GLU A 18 15.01 -3.85 3.01
CA GLU A 18 16.45 -3.86 3.28
C GLU A 18 17.24 -3.17 2.16
N LEU A 19 16.83 -3.33 0.91
CA LEU A 19 17.44 -2.63 -0.21
C LEU A 19 17.29 -1.11 -0.07
N SER A 20 16.17 -0.63 0.48
CA SER A 20 16.00 0.78 0.77
C SER A 20 17.02 1.32 1.80
N LEU A 21 17.59 0.46 2.61
CA LEU A 21 18.61 0.77 3.62
C LEU A 21 20.04 0.37 3.23
N ILE A 22 20.31 0.09 1.97
CA ILE A 22 21.64 -0.38 1.51
C ILE A 22 22.77 0.61 1.84
N LYS A 23 22.47 1.87 2.01
CA LYS A 23 23.44 2.90 2.44
C LYS A 23 23.63 2.97 3.96
N LYS A 24 22.79 2.27 4.72
CA LYS A 24 22.87 2.22 6.18
C LYS A 24 23.73 1.08 6.64
N HIS A 25 24.79 1.37 7.38
CA HIS A 25 25.66 0.36 7.97
C HIS A 25 25.38 0.18 9.47
N GLY A 26 25.64 -1.00 9.96
CA GLY A 26 25.70 -1.29 11.39
C GLY A 26 24.35 -1.18 12.13
N TYR A 27 23.28 -1.79 11.59
CA TYR A 27 22.05 -1.98 12.32
C TYR A 27 21.65 -3.45 12.41
N ASP A 28 21.01 -3.80 13.50
CA ASP A 28 20.48 -5.14 13.70
C ASP A 28 19.09 -5.24 13.08
N ILE A 29 18.86 -6.32 12.32
CA ILE A 29 17.52 -6.68 11.88
C ILE A 29 16.81 -7.35 13.07
N ASN A 30 16.08 -6.55 13.80
CA ASN A 30 15.32 -6.98 14.97
C ASN A 30 14.10 -6.09 15.10
N MET A 31 12.98 -6.54 14.59
CA MET A 31 11.79 -5.71 14.38
C MET A 31 12.07 -4.54 13.42
N TRP A 32 11.10 -3.68 13.24
CA TRP A 32 11.17 -2.51 12.35
C TRP A 32 12.05 -1.37 12.86
N LEU A 33 12.45 -0.52 11.94
CA LEU A 33 13.10 0.75 12.22
C LEU A 33 12.19 1.93 11.84
N PRO A 34 12.06 2.97 12.67
CA PRO A 34 11.29 4.16 12.33
C PRO A 34 11.80 4.81 11.04
N ASN A 35 10.89 5.05 10.11
CA ASN A 35 11.22 5.66 8.83
C ASN A 35 11.39 7.20 8.98
N PRO A 36 12.56 7.76 8.63
CA PRO A 36 12.81 9.20 8.77
C PRO A 36 12.00 10.07 7.78
N TYR A 37 11.43 9.48 6.74
CA TYR A 37 10.55 10.19 5.80
C TYR A 37 9.09 10.21 6.25
N TYR A 38 8.69 9.29 7.13
CA TYR A 38 7.30 9.22 7.55
C TYR A 38 6.85 10.52 8.21
N LEU A 39 5.77 11.10 7.70
CA LEU A 39 5.29 12.41 8.15
C LEU A 39 4.86 12.42 9.62
N GLY A 40 4.39 11.29 10.15
CA GLY A 40 4.06 11.15 11.58
C GLY A 40 5.27 11.24 12.51
N PHE A 41 6.51 11.06 12.01
CA PHE A 41 7.76 11.14 12.78
C PHE A 41 8.59 12.39 12.49
N ARG A 42 8.06 13.36 11.75
CA ARG A 42 8.82 14.55 11.30
C ARG A 42 9.52 15.35 12.42
N ASN A 43 9.02 15.25 13.65
CA ASN A 43 9.58 15.92 14.82
C ASN A 43 10.34 14.96 15.76
N GLN A 44 10.59 13.72 15.32
CA GLN A 44 11.25 12.70 16.12
C GLN A 44 12.65 12.43 15.59
N LYS A 45 13.60 12.16 16.51
CA LYS A 45 14.91 11.65 16.11
C LYS A 45 14.80 10.17 15.76
N THR A 46 15.10 9.83 14.52
CA THR A 46 15.19 8.46 14.05
C THR A 46 16.64 7.96 14.05
N LYS A 47 16.83 6.64 14.17
CA LYS A 47 18.17 6.00 14.07
C LYS A 47 18.74 6.03 12.65
N ILE A 48 17.87 6.29 11.67
CA ILE A 48 18.19 6.35 10.24
C ILE A 48 18.08 7.81 9.80
N LYS A 49 19.03 8.28 9.01
CA LYS A 49 18.97 9.60 8.35
C LYS A 49 18.27 9.48 6.99
N LYS A 50 17.61 10.52 6.53
CA LYS A 50 16.96 10.55 5.20
C LYS A 50 17.96 10.23 4.08
N SER A 51 19.21 10.69 4.17
CA SER A 51 20.27 10.43 3.19
C SER A 51 20.71 8.96 3.12
N GLU A 52 20.34 8.13 4.12
CA GLU A 52 20.65 6.70 4.17
C GLU A 52 19.52 5.84 3.58
N VAL A 53 18.42 6.44 3.13
CA VAL A 53 17.25 5.74 2.59
C VAL A 53 17.15 5.95 1.08
N LEU A 54 16.98 4.87 0.35
CA LEU A 54 16.57 4.85 -1.05
C LEU A 54 15.08 4.50 -1.13
N MET A 55 14.38 5.13 -2.04
CA MET A 55 13.01 4.74 -2.37
C MET A 55 13.06 3.51 -3.28
N THR A 56 12.33 2.48 -2.94
CA THR A 56 12.32 1.22 -3.68
C THR A 56 10.90 0.80 -4.01
N SER A 57 10.70 0.40 -5.25
CA SER A 57 9.57 -0.37 -5.72
C SER A 57 10.07 -1.59 -6.48
N ARG A 58 9.22 -2.59 -6.67
CA ARG A 58 9.56 -3.73 -7.51
C ARG A 58 8.59 -3.85 -8.69
N LEU A 59 9.14 -4.14 -9.84
CA LEU A 59 8.36 -4.61 -10.98
C LEU A 59 8.27 -6.13 -10.88
N ASP A 60 7.12 -6.64 -10.42
CA ASP A 60 6.87 -8.07 -10.24
C ASP A 60 5.40 -8.40 -10.55
N GLY A 61 5.11 -9.68 -10.72
CA GLY A 61 3.77 -10.17 -11.02
C GLY A 61 3.79 -11.68 -11.22
N SER A 62 2.66 -12.25 -11.60
CA SER A 62 2.53 -13.69 -11.82
C SER A 62 3.31 -14.19 -13.04
N ASN A 63 3.61 -13.30 -13.99
CA ASN A 63 4.40 -13.59 -15.20
C ASN A 63 4.89 -12.27 -15.84
N GLU A 64 5.75 -12.38 -16.85
CA GLU A 64 6.34 -11.24 -17.56
C GLU A 64 5.31 -10.37 -18.32
N THR A 65 4.22 -10.96 -18.80
CA THR A 65 3.16 -10.21 -19.49
C THR A 65 2.49 -9.22 -18.54
N ILE A 66 2.25 -9.63 -17.29
CA ILE A 66 1.69 -8.75 -16.26
C ILE A 66 2.67 -7.61 -15.95
N VAL A 67 3.96 -7.90 -15.80
CA VAL A 67 4.98 -6.88 -15.55
C VAL A 67 5.05 -5.87 -16.70
N LYS A 68 5.05 -6.35 -17.95
CA LYS A 68 5.03 -5.47 -19.12
C LYS A 68 3.78 -4.58 -19.14
N ARG A 69 2.60 -5.13 -18.87
CA ARG A 69 1.35 -4.36 -18.79
C ARG A 69 1.43 -3.29 -17.69
N ILE A 70 1.99 -3.59 -16.51
CA ILE A 70 2.18 -2.61 -15.44
C ILE A 70 2.95 -1.40 -15.96
N ILE A 71 4.07 -1.62 -16.63
CA ILE A 71 4.90 -0.55 -17.20
C ILE A 71 4.11 0.24 -18.26
N ASP A 72 3.47 -0.44 -19.20
CA ASP A 72 2.72 0.20 -20.29
C ASP A 72 1.56 1.06 -19.72
N ASP A 73 0.83 0.54 -18.72
CA ASP A 73 -0.30 1.24 -18.08
C ASP A 73 0.17 2.43 -17.22
N SER A 74 1.32 2.32 -16.54
CA SER A 74 1.91 3.42 -15.77
C SER A 74 2.35 4.57 -16.71
N ILE A 75 3.06 4.26 -17.79
CA ILE A 75 3.45 5.26 -18.80
C ILE A 75 2.22 5.96 -19.41
N GLU A 76 1.15 5.21 -19.67
CA GLU A 76 -0.09 5.80 -20.19
C GLU A 76 -0.72 6.76 -19.16
N ALA A 77 -0.78 6.37 -17.89
CA ALA A 77 -1.32 7.20 -16.82
C ALA A 77 -0.48 8.46 -16.57
N GLU A 78 0.84 8.38 -16.66
CA GLU A 78 1.72 9.55 -16.57
C GLU A 78 1.44 10.58 -17.67
N ARG A 79 1.10 10.12 -18.88
CA ARG A 79 0.80 11.00 -20.03
C ARG A 79 -0.61 11.57 -20.00
N SER A 80 -1.60 10.78 -19.58
CA SER A 80 -3.03 11.12 -19.71
C SER A 80 -3.70 11.52 -18.39
N GLY A 81 -3.00 11.37 -17.27
CA GLY A 81 -3.52 11.47 -15.92
C GLY A 81 -4.30 10.23 -15.50
N LEU A 82 -4.36 9.96 -14.21
CA LEU A 82 -5.16 8.88 -13.63
C LEU A 82 -6.65 9.22 -13.74
N LYS A 83 -7.41 8.33 -14.37
CA LYS A 83 -8.85 8.52 -14.59
C LYS A 83 -9.64 7.40 -13.96
N GLY A 84 -10.83 7.70 -13.43
CA GLY A 84 -11.71 6.70 -12.84
C GLY A 84 -12.29 7.13 -11.51
N ARG A 85 -12.42 6.19 -10.59
CA ARG A 85 -13.05 6.37 -9.28
C ARG A 85 -12.15 5.84 -8.18
N ALA A 86 -12.24 6.44 -7.00
CA ALA A 86 -11.60 5.96 -5.79
C ALA A 86 -12.61 5.17 -4.96
N TYR A 87 -12.26 3.95 -4.60
CA TYR A 87 -13.06 3.05 -3.78
C TYR A 87 -12.38 2.84 -2.42
N PHE A 88 -13.12 3.15 -1.36
CA PHE A 88 -12.63 2.99 0.00
C PHE A 88 -13.57 2.07 0.78
N ASP A 89 -13.02 1.00 1.34
CA ASP A 89 -13.72 -0.01 2.13
C ASP A 89 -13.32 0.12 3.60
N ALA A 90 -13.93 1.04 4.30
CA ALA A 90 -13.88 1.11 5.77
C ALA A 90 -14.80 0.02 6.35
N ARG A 91 -14.50 -0.42 7.57
CA ARG A 91 -15.26 -1.50 8.22
C ARG A 91 -16.30 -0.99 9.19
N TRP A 92 -16.08 0.19 9.72
CA TRP A 92 -16.94 0.82 10.72
C TRP A 92 -17.33 2.22 10.29
N LYS A 93 -18.33 2.76 10.95
CA LYS A 93 -18.72 4.17 10.76
C LYS A 93 -17.62 5.10 11.25
N ASP A 94 -17.50 6.27 10.63
CA ASP A 94 -16.49 7.26 10.99
C ASP A 94 -16.58 7.61 12.49
N PRO A 95 -15.51 7.43 13.26
CA PRO A 95 -15.50 7.79 14.68
C PRO A 95 -15.40 9.31 14.92
N GLY A 96 -15.44 10.16 13.90
CA GLY A 96 -15.30 11.61 14.00
C GLY A 96 -13.97 12.01 14.63
N ASP A 97 -14.00 12.87 15.66
CA ASP A 97 -12.79 13.36 16.34
C ASP A 97 -12.32 12.48 17.49
N ALA A 98 -12.93 11.32 17.71
CA ALA A 98 -12.51 10.39 18.74
C ALA A 98 -11.04 9.97 18.55
N LYS A 99 -10.30 9.89 19.66
CA LYS A 99 -8.95 9.31 19.68
C LYS A 99 -9.07 7.80 19.53
N VAL A 100 -8.47 7.27 18.50
CA VAL A 100 -8.49 5.84 18.17
C VAL A 100 -7.07 5.32 17.95
N SER A 101 -6.88 4.00 18.05
CA SER A 101 -5.58 3.36 17.87
C SER A 101 -5.74 2.01 17.17
N GLY A 102 -4.64 1.42 16.71
CA GLY A 102 -4.64 0.11 16.08
C GLY A 102 -5.54 0.07 14.85
N TYR A 103 -6.42 -0.92 14.79
CA TYR A 103 -7.31 -1.12 13.64
C TYR A 103 -8.27 0.05 13.39
N THR A 104 -8.85 0.62 14.45
CA THR A 104 -9.77 1.77 14.32
C THR A 104 -9.06 3.04 13.87
N PHE A 105 -7.76 3.19 14.10
CA PHE A 105 -6.97 4.27 13.54
C PHE A 105 -6.84 4.16 12.01
N TYR A 106 -6.57 2.96 11.51
CA TYR A 106 -6.49 2.74 10.05
C TYR A 106 -7.83 2.90 9.37
N ASP A 107 -8.90 2.42 9.98
CA ASP A 107 -10.26 2.61 9.50
C ASP A 107 -10.62 4.10 9.41
N LYS A 108 -10.37 4.85 10.47
CA LYS A 108 -10.51 6.31 10.48
C LYS A 108 -9.66 6.99 9.38
N SER A 109 -8.46 6.50 9.13
CA SER A 109 -7.59 7.03 8.09
C SER A 109 -8.13 6.76 6.67
N ILE A 110 -8.84 5.65 6.46
CA ILE A 110 -9.57 5.38 5.20
C ILE A 110 -10.69 6.40 5.02
N HIS A 111 -11.50 6.66 6.06
CA HIS A 111 -12.53 7.71 6.01
C HIS A 111 -11.94 9.08 5.68
N ARG A 112 -10.83 9.45 6.31
CA ARG A 112 -10.18 10.74 6.08
C ARG A 112 -9.59 10.87 4.68
N ALA A 113 -9.02 9.79 4.12
CA ALA A 113 -8.61 9.76 2.72
C ALA A 113 -9.80 10.05 1.79
N ALA A 114 -10.92 9.33 1.98
CA ALA A 114 -12.13 9.53 1.20
C ALA A 114 -12.67 10.97 1.32
N GLN A 115 -12.79 11.48 2.52
CA GLN A 115 -13.30 12.84 2.79
C GLN A 115 -12.41 13.92 2.14
N LYS A 116 -11.09 13.75 2.21
CA LYS A 116 -10.15 14.71 1.64
C LYS A 116 -10.24 14.75 0.12
N LEU A 117 -10.23 13.60 -0.54
CA LEU A 117 -10.36 13.53 -2.00
C LEU A 117 -11.70 14.08 -2.48
N LEU A 118 -12.80 13.83 -1.75
CA LEU A 118 -14.11 14.42 -2.03
C LEU A 118 -14.10 15.94 -1.89
N LYS A 119 -13.59 16.45 -0.76
CA LYS A 119 -13.54 17.89 -0.47
C LYS A 119 -12.76 18.67 -1.52
N GLU A 120 -11.66 18.10 -2.00
CA GLU A 120 -10.79 18.73 -2.98
C GLU A 120 -11.21 18.43 -4.44
N ASN A 121 -12.28 17.65 -4.61
CA ASN A 121 -12.83 17.26 -5.92
C ASN A 121 -11.78 16.71 -6.91
N ARG A 122 -10.81 15.95 -6.37
CA ARG A 122 -9.71 15.40 -7.18
C ARG A 122 -10.15 14.22 -8.03
N ILE A 123 -11.04 13.39 -7.48
CA ILE A 123 -11.55 12.18 -8.12
C ILE A 123 -12.92 11.83 -7.53
N LYS A 124 -13.77 11.14 -8.30
CA LYS A 124 -15.04 10.62 -7.77
C LYS A 124 -14.78 9.53 -6.73
N VAL A 125 -15.28 9.71 -5.51
CA VAL A 125 -15.06 8.79 -4.38
C VAL A 125 -16.33 8.00 -4.08
N ILE A 126 -16.16 6.73 -3.84
CA ILE A 126 -17.16 5.81 -3.29
C ILE A 126 -16.59 5.26 -1.99
N LEU A 127 -17.26 5.54 -0.87
CA LEU A 127 -16.91 5.04 0.45
C LEU A 127 -17.97 4.03 0.89
N ASN A 128 -17.52 2.83 1.19
CA ASN A 128 -18.28 1.83 1.93
C ASN A 128 -17.80 1.84 3.38
N ASP A 129 -18.71 1.97 4.32
CA ASP A 129 -18.43 1.97 5.77
C ASP A 129 -19.27 0.92 6.51
N ASP A 130 -19.59 -0.15 5.80
CA ASP A 130 -20.24 -1.34 6.33
C ASP A 130 -19.20 -2.48 6.51
N ALA A 131 -19.55 -3.47 7.33
CA ALA A 131 -18.67 -4.60 7.60
C ALA A 131 -18.44 -5.51 6.37
N THR A 132 -19.30 -5.40 5.35
CA THR A 132 -19.21 -6.16 4.10
C THR A 132 -18.43 -5.36 3.06
N LEU A 133 -17.37 -5.93 2.51
CA LEU A 133 -16.59 -5.34 1.42
C LEU A 133 -17.42 -5.20 0.13
N PHE A 134 -16.96 -4.37 -0.80
CA PHE A 134 -17.49 -4.35 -2.16
C PHE A 134 -17.54 -5.75 -2.76
N GLN A 135 -18.69 -6.13 -3.32
CA GLN A 135 -18.92 -7.44 -3.89
C GLN A 135 -18.53 -7.49 -5.38
N ALA A 136 -18.55 -8.68 -5.96
CA ALA A 136 -18.14 -8.88 -7.34
C ALA A 136 -18.85 -7.92 -8.31
N ASN A 137 -18.06 -7.24 -9.15
CA ASN A 137 -18.49 -6.26 -10.17
C ASN A 137 -19.13 -4.95 -9.64
N GLU A 138 -19.01 -4.65 -8.35
CA GLU A 138 -19.59 -3.40 -7.79
C GLU A 138 -18.71 -2.16 -7.97
N SER A 139 -17.47 -2.32 -8.39
CA SER A 139 -16.48 -1.24 -8.44
C SER A 139 -15.94 -1.01 -9.86
N PRO A 140 -16.77 -0.51 -10.81
CA PRO A 140 -16.31 -0.20 -12.16
C PRO A 140 -15.40 1.04 -12.19
N ASP A 141 -14.52 1.10 -13.20
CA ASP A 141 -13.58 2.21 -13.43
C ASP A 141 -12.71 2.53 -12.20
N ALA A 142 -12.23 1.50 -11.51
CA ALA A 142 -11.44 1.68 -10.30
C ALA A 142 -10.04 2.22 -10.63
N ALA A 143 -9.77 3.43 -10.17
CA ALA A 143 -8.47 4.09 -10.27
C ALA A 143 -7.68 4.00 -8.95
N LEU A 144 -8.37 4.12 -7.83
CA LEU A 144 -7.77 4.01 -6.49
C LEU A 144 -8.58 3.05 -5.62
N TYR A 145 -7.88 2.31 -4.76
CA TYR A 145 -8.51 1.43 -3.80
C TYR A 145 -7.75 1.36 -2.47
N CYS A 146 -8.47 1.41 -1.38
CA CYS A 146 -7.97 0.97 -0.07
C CYS A 146 -9.12 0.35 0.72
N GLY A 147 -8.86 -0.81 1.34
CA GLY A 147 -9.87 -1.45 2.18
C GLY A 147 -9.32 -2.53 3.07
N TRP A 148 -10.18 -3.07 3.93
CA TRP A 148 -9.96 -4.17 4.83
C TRP A 148 -11.27 -4.70 5.40
N TYR A 149 -11.46 -5.92 5.81
CA TYR A 149 -10.49 -6.95 6.00
C TYR A 149 -10.99 -8.26 5.39
N SER A 150 -10.21 -8.85 4.51
CA SER A 150 -10.49 -10.19 3.96
C SER A 150 -9.16 -10.89 3.64
N LEU A 151 -8.62 -11.63 4.61
CA LEU A 151 -7.31 -12.26 4.53
C LEU A 151 -7.27 -13.33 3.43
N ALA A 152 -6.39 -13.14 2.44
CA ALA A 152 -6.13 -14.07 1.35
C ALA A 152 -7.39 -14.53 0.59
N LYS A 153 -8.42 -13.68 0.54
CA LYS A 153 -9.69 -13.95 -0.15
C LYS A 153 -10.08 -12.73 -0.98
N TYR A 154 -9.39 -12.56 -2.10
CA TYR A 154 -9.72 -11.50 -3.05
C TYR A 154 -11.18 -11.58 -3.51
N ILE A 155 -11.84 -10.44 -3.56
CA ILE A 155 -13.17 -10.28 -4.13
C ILE A 155 -13.01 -9.57 -5.48
N ASP A 156 -13.53 -10.16 -6.56
CA ASP A 156 -13.43 -9.62 -7.92
C ASP A 156 -14.43 -8.47 -8.12
N ALA A 157 -14.31 -7.44 -7.30
CA ALA A 157 -15.20 -6.27 -7.29
C ALA A 157 -14.88 -5.27 -8.41
N PHE A 158 -13.63 -5.22 -8.87
CA PHE A 158 -13.07 -4.08 -9.58
C PHE A 158 -12.89 -4.33 -11.08
N THR A 159 -13.25 -3.32 -11.88
CA THR A 159 -12.70 -3.14 -13.21
C THR A 159 -11.67 -2.02 -13.14
N TRP A 160 -10.38 -2.39 -13.25
CA TRP A 160 -9.28 -1.45 -13.06
C TRP A 160 -9.05 -0.56 -14.29
N THR A 161 -8.78 0.72 -14.04
CA THR A 161 -8.30 1.65 -15.07
C THR A 161 -6.78 1.60 -15.19
N LYS A 162 -6.23 2.05 -16.31
CA LYS A 162 -4.78 2.12 -16.51
C LYS A 162 -4.13 3.04 -15.49
N GLY A 163 -3.01 2.62 -14.93
CA GLY A 163 -2.31 3.35 -13.88
C GLY A 163 -2.97 3.29 -12.50
N SER A 164 -3.99 2.44 -12.33
CA SER A 164 -4.67 2.31 -11.03
C SER A 164 -3.74 1.84 -9.91
N VAL A 165 -3.98 2.39 -8.73
CA VAL A 165 -3.17 2.13 -7.52
C VAL A 165 -4.06 1.77 -6.34
N GLY A 166 -3.69 0.73 -5.59
CA GLY A 166 -4.46 0.40 -4.40
C GLY A 166 -3.87 -0.73 -3.58
N PHE A 167 -4.36 -0.87 -2.37
CA PHE A 167 -3.93 -1.94 -1.47
C PHE A 167 -5.04 -2.39 -0.52
N HIS A 168 -4.93 -3.66 -0.12
CA HIS A 168 -5.81 -4.25 0.87
C HIS A 168 -5.06 -4.51 2.17
N ILE A 169 -5.58 -4.03 3.27
CA ILE A 169 -4.94 -4.16 4.59
C ILE A 169 -5.23 -5.53 5.17
N ALA A 170 -4.35 -6.47 4.92
CA ALA A 170 -4.35 -7.81 5.49
C ALA A 170 -2.94 -8.42 5.45
N SER A 171 -2.70 -9.42 6.29
CA SER A 171 -1.38 -10.05 6.44
C SER A 171 -1.00 -10.88 5.22
N SER A 172 0.29 -10.91 4.88
CA SER A 172 0.87 -11.81 3.87
C SER A 172 0.34 -11.64 2.43
N GLU A 173 -0.31 -10.54 2.11
CA GLU A 173 -1.01 -10.35 0.83
C GLU A 173 -0.07 -10.26 -0.39
N CYS A 174 1.24 -9.99 -0.20
CA CYS A 174 2.22 -9.98 -1.28
C CYS A 174 3.20 -11.17 -1.24
N THR A 175 2.86 -12.29 -0.60
CA THR A 175 3.78 -13.45 -0.46
C THR A 175 3.82 -14.37 -1.67
N THR A 176 2.73 -14.52 -2.39
CA THR A 176 2.52 -15.62 -3.36
C THR A 176 2.17 -15.10 -4.76
N LEU A 177 2.87 -14.05 -5.21
CA LEU A 177 2.59 -13.39 -6.50
C LEU A 177 2.67 -14.35 -7.70
N ARG A 178 3.51 -15.40 -7.64
CA ARG A 178 3.74 -16.36 -8.73
C ARG A 178 3.01 -17.69 -8.55
N ASP A 179 2.34 -17.89 -7.41
CA ASP A 179 1.53 -19.09 -7.21
C ASP A 179 0.20 -18.98 -7.95
N LYS A 180 -0.02 -19.87 -8.92
CA LYS A 180 -1.23 -19.86 -9.76
C LYS A 180 -2.53 -20.04 -8.97
N THR A 181 -2.48 -20.71 -7.83
CA THR A 181 -3.64 -21.00 -7.00
C THR A 181 -3.97 -19.93 -5.98
N SER A 182 -3.04 -19.01 -5.76
CA SER A 182 -3.15 -17.98 -4.72
C SER A 182 -4.31 -17.02 -4.96
N GLN A 183 -5.03 -16.70 -3.89
CA GLN A 183 -6.15 -15.77 -3.85
C GLN A 183 -5.80 -14.49 -3.05
N VAL A 184 -4.51 -14.23 -2.78
CA VAL A 184 -4.06 -13.02 -2.10
C VAL A 184 -4.34 -11.77 -2.93
N TRP A 185 -4.60 -10.66 -2.25
CA TRP A 185 -5.02 -9.42 -2.88
C TRP A 185 -3.97 -8.86 -3.85
N CYS A 186 -2.70 -8.74 -3.45
CA CYS A 186 -1.65 -8.21 -4.33
C CYS A 186 -1.62 -8.95 -5.67
N LYS A 187 -1.54 -10.30 -5.62
CA LYS A 187 -1.51 -11.09 -6.86
C LYS A 187 -2.74 -10.88 -7.72
N LYS A 188 -3.92 -10.99 -7.10
CA LYS A 188 -5.18 -10.90 -7.85
C LYS A 188 -5.41 -9.51 -8.44
N MET A 189 -5.12 -8.46 -7.71
CA MET A 189 -5.20 -7.10 -8.24
C MET A 189 -4.25 -6.91 -9.42
N LEU A 190 -2.98 -7.36 -9.32
CA LEU A 190 -2.04 -7.32 -10.44
C LEU A 190 -2.52 -8.13 -11.63
N ASP A 191 -3.01 -9.34 -11.42
CA ASP A 191 -3.55 -10.18 -12.51
C ASP A 191 -4.79 -9.56 -13.19
N LYS A 192 -5.59 -8.80 -12.44
CA LYS A 192 -6.85 -8.21 -12.90
C LYS A 192 -6.71 -6.81 -13.49
N GLY A 193 -5.54 -6.18 -13.42
CA GLY A 193 -5.30 -4.93 -14.14
C GLY A 193 -4.76 -3.76 -13.33
N ILE A 194 -4.61 -3.86 -12.00
CA ILE A 194 -4.00 -2.78 -11.24
C ILE A 194 -2.55 -2.56 -11.67
N ALA A 195 -2.09 -1.31 -11.72
CA ALA A 195 -0.72 -0.98 -12.08
C ALA A 195 0.22 -1.03 -10.86
N ALA A 196 -0.26 -0.64 -9.69
CA ALA A 196 0.54 -0.73 -8.47
C ALA A 196 -0.27 -1.15 -7.25
N THR A 197 0.38 -1.93 -6.38
CA THR A 197 -0.20 -2.36 -5.10
C THR A 197 0.83 -2.41 -3.99
N ILE A 198 0.37 -2.34 -2.75
CA ILE A 198 1.20 -2.40 -1.55
C ILE A 198 0.70 -3.54 -0.68
N GLY A 199 1.63 -4.28 -0.10
CA GLY A 199 1.25 -5.32 0.85
C GLY A 199 2.43 -5.95 1.56
N PRO A 200 2.17 -6.75 2.60
CA PRO A 200 3.21 -7.39 3.36
C PRO A 200 3.61 -8.76 2.79
N VAL A 201 4.87 -9.12 3.02
CA VAL A 201 5.43 -10.44 2.74
C VAL A 201 5.45 -11.35 4.00
N GLY A 202 4.57 -11.11 4.93
CA GLY A 202 4.41 -11.85 6.18
C GLY A 202 3.40 -11.19 7.09
N GLU A 203 3.39 -11.49 8.39
CA GLU A 203 2.58 -10.76 9.39
C GLU A 203 3.25 -9.42 9.70
N PRO A 204 2.68 -8.27 9.27
CA PRO A 204 3.35 -6.97 9.37
C PRO A 204 3.00 -6.21 10.64
N TYR A 205 1.92 -6.58 11.32
CA TYR A 205 1.13 -5.75 12.23
C TYR A 205 0.53 -4.50 11.54
N VAL A 206 -0.68 -4.13 11.91
CA VAL A 206 -1.44 -3.08 11.21
C VAL A 206 -0.71 -1.73 11.17
N GLN A 207 0.01 -1.38 12.24
CA GLN A 207 0.74 -0.11 12.35
C GLN A 207 1.92 0.04 11.37
N SER A 208 2.26 -0.97 10.61
CA SER A 208 3.32 -0.88 9.59
C SER A 208 2.82 -0.60 8.17
N PHE A 209 1.51 -0.63 7.95
CA PHE A 209 0.96 -0.24 6.66
C PHE A 209 1.16 1.27 6.39
N PRO A 210 1.25 1.69 5.13
CA PRO A 210 1.12 3.09 4.78
C PRO A 210 -0.18 3.66 5.34
N ILE A 211 -0.12 4.88 5.86
CA ILE A 211 -1.32 5.56 6.37
C ILE A 211 -2.18 6.02 5.19
N PRO A 212 -3.40 5.50 5.01
CA PRO A 212 -4.23 5.78 3.83
C PRO A 212 -4.43 7.27 3.56
N GLU A 213 -4.76 8.06 4.60
CA GLU A 213 -4.94 9.50 4.48
C GLU A 213 -3.71 10.19 3.88
N ILE A 214 -2.50 9.84 4.32
CA ILE A 214 -1.26 10.43 3.83
C ILE A 214 -0.97 9.92 2.40
N PHE A 215 -1.07 8.61 2.18
CA PHE A 215 -0.72 8.01 0.90
C PHE A 215 -1.56 8.57 -0.24
N PHE A 216 -2.89 8.52 -0.12
CA PHE A 216 -3.79 8.94 -1.20
C PHE A 216 -3.84 10.46 -1.38
N ASP A 217 -3.64 11.22 -0.32
CA ASP A 217 -3.53 12.67 -0.40
C ASP A 217 -2.37 13.07 -1.32
N PHE A 218 -1.15 12.67 -0.97
CA PHE A 218 0.03 13.05 -1.73
C PHE A 218 0.09 12.42 -3.12
N LEU A 219 -0.39 11.18 -3.28
CA LEU A 219 -0.48 10.54 -4.60
C LEU A 219 -1.38 11.34 -5.55
N THR A 220 -2.50 11.88 -5.06
CA THR A 220 -3.47 12.60 -5.90
C THR A 220 -3.19 14.08 -6.03
N GLU A 221 -2.31 14.66 -5.24
CA GLU A 221 -1.82 16.03 -5.43
C GLU A 221 -0.97 16.17 -6.72
N GLY A 222 -0.33 15.09 -7.18
CA GLY A 222 0.45 15.06 -8.39
C GLY A 222 1.84 15.71 -8.31
N TYR A 223 2.29 16.06 -7.10
CA TYR A 223 3.65 16.60 -6.88
C TYR A 223 4.67 15.52 -6.52
N LEU A 224 4.20 14.41 -5.99
CA LEU A 224 5.04 13.29 -5.58
C LEU A 224 4.81 12.10 -6.50
N THR A 225 5.87 11.35 -6.73
CA THR A 225 5.79 10.04 -7.38
C THR A 225 5.09 9.01 -6.48
N LEU A 226 4.71 7.88 -7.05
CA LEU A 226 4.16 6.75 -6.29
C LEU A 226 5.11 6.31 -5.17
N ALA A 227 6.41 6.17 -5.46
CA ALA A 227 7.41 5.76 -4.48
C ALA A 227 7.60 6.80 -3.36
N GLU A 228 7.54 8.08 -3.69
CA GLU A 228 7.59 9.17 -2.69
C GLU A 228 6.34 9.16 -1.80
N SER A 229 5.16 9.03 -2.38
CA SER A 229 3.90 8.92 -1.64
C SER A 229 3.89 7.69 -0.71
N TYR A 230 4.44 6.57 -1.18
CA TYR A 230 4.62 5.37 -0.37
C TYR A 230 5.55 5.62 0.82
N ILE A 231 6.76 6.14 0.58
CA ILE A 231 7.77 6.28 1.64
C ILE A 231 7.35 7.29 2.72
N ILE A 232 6.68 8.39 2.38
CA ILE A 232 6.24 9.38 3.37
C ILE A 232 5.04 8.94 4.19
N SER A 233 4.27 7.98 3.70
CA SER A 233 3.12 7.37 4.38
C SER A 233 3.46 6.12 5.18
N LEU A 234 4.63 5.51 4.94
CA LEU A 234 5.07 4.26 5.55
C LEU A 234 5.77 4.51 6.88
N PRO A 235 5.25 4.01 8.04
CA PRO A 235 5.85 4.29 9.34
C PRO A 235 7.22 3.64 9.58
N TYR A 236 7.45 2.46 9.01
CA TYR A 236 8.62 1.64 9.35
C TYR A 236 9.34 1.08 8.13
N LEU A 237 10.67 1.02 8.24
CA LEU A 237 11.60 0.33 7.33
C LEU A 237 12.23 -0.88 8.03
N SER A 238 13.01 -1.66 7.30
CA SER A 238 13.55 -2.96 7.77
C SER A 238 12.42 -3.87 8.26
N TRP A 239 11.32 -3.89 7.50
CA TRP A 239 10.12 -4.65 7.83
C TRP A 239 9.49 -5.29 6.59
N LYS A 240 8.27 -5.75 6.70
CA LYS A 240 7.65 -6.69 5.76
C LYS A 240 6.88 -6.04 4.61
N MET A 241 6.79 -4.72 4.55
CA MET A 241 6.02 -4.03 3.52
C MET A 241 6.80 -3.92 2.21
N VAL A 242 6.10 -4.10 1.09
CA VAL A 242 6.61 -3.90 -0.27
C VAL A 242 5.64 -3.07 -1.10
N LEU A 243 6.19 -2.27 -2.01
CA LEU A 243 5.47 -1.64 -3.11
C LEU A 243 5.76 -2.43 -4.38
N VAL A 244 4.71 -2.86 -5.09
CA VAL A 244 4.80 -3.58 -6.36
C VAL A 244 4.13 -2.74 -7.43
N GLY A 245 4.86 -2.37 -8.47
CA GLY A 245 4.41 -1.50 -9.55
C GLY A 245 5.26 -0.25 -9.70
N ASP A 246 4.88 0.61 -10.60
CA ASP A 246 5.57 1.86 -10.94
C ASP A 246 4.57 3.02 -11.04
#